data_94ce460e39c38a55ebce057ff2b6ae06
#
_entry.id   94ce460e39c38a55ebce057ff2b6ae06
#
_cell.length_a   1.000
_cell.length_b   1.000
_cell.length_c   1.000
_cell.angle_alpha   90.00
_cell.angle_beta   90.00
_cell.angle_gamma   90.00
#
_symmetry.space_group_name_H-M   'P 1'
#
loop_
_entity.id
_entity.type
_entity.pdbx_description
1 polymer ?
#
loop_
_entity_poly.entity_id
_entity_poly.type
_entity_poly.pdbx_seq_one_letter_code
_entity_poly.pdbx_strand_id
1 'polypeptide(L)'
;MNVLIVYAHPEPQSFNGAMKDLAIEVLTSVGHKVKVSDLYAMKFDPVGGPGDFLDRQDPACFRYQREQIHAHQAGLFTPELQEEMDKLLWADFIMFQFPLWWFSLPAILKGWVDRVFAMGFSYDIGASYDNGFFPQKRGMLALTTGAPAQTYGVGGRNGDIDDVLLPINRGMLHYLGLEVSPPFIAYSAARVSPEQRALYLDAFRDRLLTIEATPPLRLDAAYAS
;
A
#
# COMPACT_ATOMS: atom_id res chain seq x y z
N MET A 1 -13.42 -8.37 9.12
CA MET A 1 -12.06 -8.64 8.59
C MET A 1 -11.01 -7.88 9.36
N ASN A 2 -9.74 -8.23 9.16
CA ASN A 2 -8.57 -7.52 9.68
C ASN A 2 -8.04 -6.58 8.60
N VAL A 3 -7.92 -5.29 8.90
CA VAL A 3 -7.47 -4.25 7.95
C VAL A 3 -6.14 -3.69 8.41
N LEU A 4 -5.14 -3.71 7.52
CA LEU A 4 -3.87 -3.02 7.70
C LEU A 4 -3.87 -1.74 6.86
N ILE A 5 -3.70 -0.59 7.51
CA ILE A 5 -3.49 0.69 6.86
C ILE A 5 -2.00 1.01 6.91
N VAL A 6 -1.32 1.02 5.76
CA VAL A 6 0.06 1.50 5.65
C VAL A 6 -0.01 2.97 5.22
N TYR A 7 0.27 3.85 6.18
CA TYR A 7 0.05 5.29 6.05
C TYR A 7 1.36 6.04 5.91
N ALA A 8 1.42 6.94 4.93
CA ALA A 8 2.61 7.75 4.66
C ALA A 8 2.27 9.22 4.44
N HIS A 9 2.27 10.02 5.50
CA HIS A 9 2.23 11.48 5.42
C HIS A 9 2.96 12.11 6.61
N PRO A 10 3.86 13.11 6.40
CA PRO A 10 4.63 13.70 7.49
C PRO A 10 3.83 14.58 8.44
N GLU A 11 2.67 15.11 7.98
CA GLU A 11 1.82 16.01 8.77
C GLU A 11 0.55 15.27 9.21
N PRO A 12 0.37 14.99 10.53
CA PRO A 12 -0.82 14.30 11.04
C PRO A 12 -2.11 15.09 10.83
N GLN A 13 -2.06 16.42 10.79
CA GLN A 13 -3.22 17.30 10.58
C GLN A 13 -3.55 17.49 9.09
N SER A 14 -2.88 16.78 8.19
CA SER A 14 -3.16 16.82 6.77
C SER A 14 -4.52 16.21 6.41
N PHE A 15 -4.97 16.44 5.17
CA PHE A 15 -6.15 15.75 4.66
C PHE A 15 -5.95 14.22 4.61
N ASN A 16 -4.73 13.74 4.34
CA ASN A 16 -4.39 12.32 4.49
C ASN A 16 -4.55 11.84 5.93
N GLY A 17 -4.18 12.66 6.93
CA GLY A 17 -4.41 12.35 8.35
C GLY A 17 -5.90 12.23 8.67
N ALA A 18 -6.71 13.20 8.19
CA ALA A 18 -8.17 13.15 8.37
C ALA A 18 -8.79 11.90 7.72
N MET A 19 -8.34 11.50 6.52
CA MET A 19 -8.76 10.25 5.88
C MET A 19 -8.35 9.02 6.72
N LYS A 20 -7.12 8.99 7.25
CA LYS A 20 -6.65 7.87 8.10
C LYS A 20 -7.53 7.73 9.35
N ASP A 21 -7.78 8.84 10.06
CA ASP A 21 -8.60 8.82 11.27
C ASP A 21 -10.04 8.41 10.99
N LEU A 22 -10.62 8.91 9.89
CA LEU A 22 -11.93 8.47 9.41
C LEU A 22 -11.95 6.97 9.07
N ALA A 23 -10.91 6.45 8.43
CA ALA A 23 -10.85 5.03 8.09
C ALA A 23 -10.83 4.14 9.35
N ILE A 24 -10.06 4.52 10.37
CA ILE A 24 -10.04 3.82 11.65
C ILE A 24 -11.42 3.83 12.29
N GLU A 25 -12.05 5.02 12.40
CA GLU A 25 -13.38 5.19 12.97
C GLU A 25 -14.42 4.32 12.27
N VAL A 26 -14.55 4.48 10.95
CA VAL A 26 -15.59 3.79 10.17
C VAL A 26 -15.41 2.28 10.20
N LEU A 27 -14.21 1.80 9.89
CA LEU A 27 -13.95 0.36 9.83
C LEU A 27 -14.15 -0.30 11.21
N THR A 28 -13.73 0.36 12.29
CA THR A 28 -13.94 -0.16 13.64
C THR A 28 -15.41 -0.15 14.02
N SER A 29 -16.18 0.88 13.64
CA SER A 29 -17.60 1.00 13.96
C SER A 29 -18.45 -0.12 13.34
N VAL A 30 -18.02 -0.69 12.21
CA VAL A 30 -18.69 -1.82 11.55
C VAL A 30 -18.06 -3.18 11.89
N GLY A 31 -17.21 -3.23 12.93
CA GLY A 31 -16.71 -4.48 13.50
C GLY A 31 -15.42 -5.01 12.87
N HIS A 32 -14.74 -4.25 12.02
CA HIS A 32 -13.41 -4.62 11.53
C HIS A 32 -12.32 -4.34 12.59
N LYS A 33 -11.28 -5.15 12.58
CA LYS A 33 -10.07 -4.89 13.38
C LYS A 33 -9.08 -4.12 12.51
N VAL A 34 -8.56 -3.00 13.02
CA VAL A 34 -7.66 -2.12 12.27
C VAL A 34 -6.30 -2.07 12.96
N LYS A 35 -5.23 -2.27 12.18
CA LYS A 35 -3.87 -1.92 12.54
C LYS A 35 -3.37 -0.84 11.59
N VAL A 36 -2.54 0.06 12.10
CA VAL A 36 -1.94 1.14 11.30
C VAL A 36 -0.43 1.07 11.41
N SER A 37 0.25 1.07 10.27
CA SER A 37 1.67 1.33 10.16
C SER A 37 1.83 2.79 9.70
N ASP A 38 1.91 3.71 10.68
CA ASP A 38 2.18 5.14 10.43
C ASP A 38 3.68 5.32 10.26
N LEU A 39 4.14 5.27 9.01
CA LEU A 39 5.57 5.19 8.68
C LEU A 39 6.37 6.40 9.16
N TYR A 40 5.78 7.60 9.16
CA TYR A 40 6.46 8.79 9.68
C TYR A 40 6.51 8.82 11.21
N ALA A 41 5.41 8.45 11.89
CA ALA A 41 5.38 8.36 13.35
C ALA A 41 6.34 7.28 13.87
N MET A 42 6.44 6.14 13.15
CA MET A 42 7.37 5.05 13.43
C MET A 42 8.83 5.42 13.13
N LYS A 43 9.08 6.50 12.36
CA LYS A 43 10.40 6.82 11.82
C LYS A 43 10.98 5.65 11.02
N PHE A 44 10.12 4.98 10.24
CA PHE A 44 10.52 3.82 9.45
C PHE A 44 11.67 4.18 8.52
N ASP A 45 12.76 3.41 8.56
CA ASP A 45 13.86 3.60 7.61
C ASP A 45 13.45 3.06 6.23
N PRO A 46 13.42 3.88 5.17
CA PRO A 46 13.04 3.41 3.84
C PRO A 46 14.15 2.68 3.08
N VAL A 47 15.37 2.64 3.62
CA VAL A 47 16.54 2.14 2.88
C VAL A 47 16.78 0.68 3.22
N GLY A 48 16.42 -0.23 2.28
CA GLY A 48 16.76 -1.65 2.41
C GLY A 48 18.26 -1.89 2.30
N GLY A 49 18.76 -2.81 3.10
CA GLY A 49 20.19 -3.09 3.12
C GLY A 49 20.61 -4.18 4.11
N PRO A 50 21.94 -4.31 4.35
CA PRO A 50 22.46 -5.31 5.29
C PRO A 50 21.89 -5.19 6.71
N GLY A 51 21.45 -3.99 7.11
CA GLY A 51 20.84 -3.72 8.42
C GLY A 51 19.44 -4.30 8.60
N ASP A 52 18.83 -4.89 7.58
CA ASP A 52 17.53 -5.55 7.65
C ASP A 52 17.61 -6.94 8.35
N PHE A 53 18.81 -7.47 8.51
CA PHE A 53 19.08 -8.83 8.93
C PHE A 53 19.90 -8.87 10.23
N LEU A 54 19.48 -9.72 11.16
CA LEU A 54 20.20 -9.96 12.42
C LEU A 54 21.51 -10.72 12.20
N ASP A 55 21.52 -11.59 11.18
CA ASP A 55 22.71 -12.30 10.70
C ASP A 55 22.59 -12.47 9.19
N ARG A 56 23.73 -12.65 8.53
CA ARG A 56 23.79 -12.73 7.06
C ARG A 56 24.31 -14.10 6.62
N GLN A 57 23.74 -14.62 5.54
CA GLN A 57 24.19 -15.86 4.92
C GLN A 57 25.60 -15.72 4.35
N ASP A 58 25.91 -14.59 3.70
CA ASP A 58 27.20 -14.30 3.09
C ASP A 58 27.73 -12.93 3.54
N PRO A 59 28.57 -12.89 4.60
CA PRO A 59 29.17 -11.64 5.07
C PRO A 59 30.08 -10.93 4.05
N ALA A 60 30.64 -11.67 3.08
CA ALA A 60 31.57 -11.13 2.11
C ALA A 60 30.88 -10.48 0.90
N CYS A 61 29.67 -10.93 0.52
CA CYS A 61 28.96 -10.43 -0.65
C CYS A 61 27.47 -10.27 -0.36
N PHE A 62 26.99 -9.03 -0.32
CA PHE A 62 25.60 -8.73 -0.09
C PHE A 62 24.74 -8.97 -1.34
N ARG A 63 23.81 -9.92 -1.23
CA ARG A 63 22.80 -10.23 -2.26
C ARG A 63 21.43 -10.18 -1.65
N TYR A 64 20.77 -9.02 -1.74
CA TYR A 64 19.58 -8.69 -0.96
C TYR A 64 18.52 -9.80 -0.96
N GLN A 65 18.10 -10.27 -2.12
CA GLN A 65 17.09 -11.34 -2.21
C GLN A 65 17.53 -12.66 -1.58
N ARG A 66 18.81 -13.02 -1.64
CA ARG A 66 19.32 -14.23 -0.97
C ARG A 66 19.30 -14.08 0.55
N GLU A 67 19.68 -12.90 1.02
CA GLU A 67 19.59 -12.60 2.46
C GLU A 67 18.14 -12.58 2.94
N GLN A 68 17.20 -12.09 2.14
CA GLN A 68 15.76 -12.14 2.44
C GLN A 68 15.26 -13.58 2.58
N ILE A 69 15.59 -14.47 1.64
CA ILE A 69 15.21 -15.88 1.70
C ILE A 69 15.82 -16.55 2.96
N HIS A 70 17.11 -16.34 3.22
CA HIS A 70 17.78 -16.87 4.38
C HIS A 70 17.14 -16.36 5.68
N ALA A 71 16.91 -15.08 5.79
CA ALA A 71 16.30 -14.47 6.97
C ALA A 71 14.88 -14.97 7.21
N HIS A 72 14.09 -15.12 6.14
CA HIS A 72 12.75 -15.70 6.26
C HIS A 72 12.78 -17.13 6.82
N GLN A 73 13.67 -17.98 6.29
CA GLN A 73 13.80 -19.37 6.71
C GLN A 73 14.34 -19.54 8.14
N ALA A 74 15.21 -18.63 8.57
CA ALA A 74 15.91 -18.73 9.86
C ALA A 74 15.34 -17.78 10.95
N GLY A 75 14.35 -16.94 10.62
CA GLY A 75 13.80 -15.96 11.57
C GLY A 75 14.80 -14.85 11.90
N LEU A 76 15.52 -14.35 10.91
CA LEU A 76 16.63 -13.40 11.07
C LEU A 76 16.33 -11.99 10.55
N PHE A 77 15.09 -11.65 10.26
CA PHE A 77 14.72 -10.25 10.04
C PHE A 77 14.83 -9.45 11.33
N THR A 78 15.15 -8.16 11.22
CA THR A 78 15.10 -7.25 12.37
C THR A 78 13.68 -7.23 12.97
N PRO A 79 13.53 -6.98 14.29
CA PRO A 79 12.22 -6.96 14.94
C PRO A 79 11.23 -5.99 14.29
N GLU A 80 11.70 -4.83 13.80
CA GLU A 80 10.89 -3.86 13.07
C GLU A 80 10.28 -4.47 11.80
N LEU A 81 11.09 -5.13 10.99
CA LEU A 81 10.60 -5.76 9.76
C LEU A 81 9.70 -6.95 10.04
N GLN A 82 10.06 -7.78 11.02
CA GLN A 82 9.23 -8.91 11.42
C GLN A 82 7.85 -8.45 11.87
N GLU A 83 7.76 -7.36 12.67
CA GLU A 83 6.47 -6.80 13.08
C GLU A 83 5.62 -6.35 11.88
N GLU A 84 6.21 -5.70 10.87
CA GLU A 84 5.50 -5.28 9.67
C GLU A 84 5.06 -6.47 8.81
N MET A 85 5.90 -7.50 8.69
CA MET A 85 5.56 -8.76 8.03
C MET A 85 4.41 -9.48 8.75
N ASP A 86 4.42 -9.51 10.08
CA ASP A 86 3.35 -10.10 10.89
C ASP A 86 2.03 -9.34 10.73
N LYS A 87 2.07 -8.00 10.61
CA LYS A 87 0.89 -7.20 10.27
C LYS A 87 0.35 -7.53 8.89
N LEU A 88 1.23 -7.72 7.91
CA LEU A 88 0.84 -8.12 6.55
C LEU A 88 0.18 -9.51 6.54
N LEU A 89 0.73 -10.48 7.27
CA LEU A 89 0.13 -11.82 7.41
C LEU A 89 -1.23 -11.77 8.11
N TRP A 90 -1.35 -10.98 9.17
CA TRP A 90 -2.58 -10.82 9.94
C TRP A 90 -3.73 -10.18 9.16
N ALA A 91 -3.42 -9.31 8.20
CA ALA A 91 -4.42 -8.55 7.46
C ALA A 91 -5.15 -9.42 6.42
N ASP A 92 -6.47 -9.26 6.33
CA ASP A 92 -7.29 -9.73 5.21
C ASP A 92 -7.36 -8.67 4.10
N PHE A 93 -7.23 -7.39 4.48
CA PHE A 93 -7.27 -6.22 3.59
C PHE A 93 -6.10 -5.27 3.88
N ILE A 94 -5.41 -4.82 2.84
CA ILE A 94 -4.28 -3.89 2.93
C ILE A 94 -4.65 -2.59 2.22
N MET A 95 -4.59 -1.47 2.92
CA MET A 95 -4.81 -0.15 2.35
C MET A 95 -3.53 0.67 2.38
N PHE A 96 -3.00 1.04 1.21
CA PHE A 96 -1.95 2.04 1.12
C PHE A 96 -2.57 3.42 1.08
N GLN A 97 -2.24 4.26 2.06
CA GLN A 97 -2.79 5.60 2.18
C GLN A 97 -1.68 6.66 2.16
N PHE A 98 -1.68 7.49 1.10
CA PHE A 98 -0.55 8.37 0.81
C PHE A 98 -0.90 9.54 -0.12
N PRO A 99 -0.10 10.62 -0.17
CA PRO A 99 -0.14 11.61 -1.23
C PRO A 99 0.60 11.09 -2.46
N LEU A 100 0.02 11.26 -3.65
CA LEU A 100 0.69 10.91 -4.91
C LEU A 100 1.83 11.91 -5.18
N TRP A 101 3.05 11.51 -4.89
CA TRP A 101 4.25 12.31 -5.12
C TRP A 101 5.02 11.78 -6.34
N TRP A 102 5.28 12.67 -7.29
CA TRP A 102 6.00 12.30 -8.50
C TRP A 102 5.40 11.09 -9.21
N PHE A 103 4.04 11.07 -9.29
CA PHE A 103 3.28 9.98 -9.94
C PHE A 103 3.49 8.60 -9.30
N SER A 104 3.92 8.54 -8.05
CA SER A 104 4.22 7.28 -7.36
C SER A 104 4.03 7.41 -5.85
N LEU A 105 4.49 6.39 -5.13
CA LEU A 105 4.53 6.35 -3.67
C LEU A 105 5.55 7.34 -3.12
N PRO A 106 5.31 7.95 -1.94
CA PRO A 106 6.36 8.60 -1.16
C PRO A 106 7.51 7.62 -0.89
N ALA A 107 8.75 8.13 -0.85
CA ALA A 107 9.95 7.31 -0.67
C ALA A 107 9.85 6.37 0.55
N ILE A 108 9.30 6.86 1.67
CA ILE A 108 9.14 6.06 2.88
C ILE A 108 8.20 4.86 2.68
N LEU A 109 7.11 5.02 1.92
CA LEU A 109 6.18 3.93 1.59
C LEU A 109 6.78 2.98 0.55
N LYS A 110 7.51 3.51 -0.44
CA LYS A 110 8.24 2.67 -1.39
C LYS A 110 9.29 1.82 -0.67
N GLY A 111 10.01 2.40 0.28
CA GLY A 111 10.98 1.68 1.12
C GLY A 111 10.31 0.61 2.00
N TRP A 112 9.10 0.88 2.52
CA TRP A 112 8.32 -0.15 3.21
C TRP A 112 8.03 -1.34 2.27
N VAL A 113 7.59 -1.06 1.04
CA VAL A 113 7.38 -2.12 0.01
C VAL A 113 8.67 -2.88 -0.26
N ASP A 114 9.80 -2.19 -0.48
CA ASP A 114 11.08 -2.82 -0.82
C ASP A 114 11.63 -3.72 0.29
N ARG A 115 11.33 -3.40 1.55
CA ARG A 115 11.85 -4.12 2.71
C ARG A 115 10.89 -5.20 3.22
N VAL A 116 9.56 -4.93 3.21
CA VAL A 116 8.55 -5.84 3.76
C VAL A 116 8.08 -6.86 2.72
N PHE A 117 8.01 -6.49 1.43
CA PHE A 117 7.72 -7.46 0.38
C PHE A 117 8.98 -8.25 0.02
N ALA A 118 9.45 -9.05 0.97
CA ALA A 118 10.70 -9.78 0.87
C ALA A 118 10.55 -11.08 0.06
N MET A 119 11.59 -11.43 -0.69
CA MET A 119 11.65 -12.69 -1.42
C MET A 119 11.66 -13.89 -0.46
N GLY A 120 10.89 -14.92 -0.80
CA GLY A 120 10.66 -16.09 0.05
C GLY A 120 9.53 -15.91 1.07
N PHE A 121 9.19 -14.66 1.42
CA PHE A 121 8.10 -14.32 2.35
C PHE A 121 6.80 -13.94 1.63
N SER A 122 6.86 -13.02 0.69
CA SER A 122 5.68 -12.47 0.02
C SER A 122 5.61 -12.75 -1.47
N TYR A 123 6.72 -13.15 -2.07
CA TYR A 123 6.83 -13.62 -3.45
C TYR A 123 8.03 -14.55 -3.63
N ASP A 124 8.04 -15.32 -4.72
CA ASP A 124 9.19 -16.13 -5.14
C ASP A 124 9.20 -16.27 -6.67
N ILE A 125 10.23 -16.90 -7.20
CA ILE A 125 10.34 -17.20 -8.65
C ILE A 125 9.17 -18.12 -9.05
N GLY A 126 8.33 -17.63 -9.99
CA GLY A 126 7.14 -18.33 -10.45
C GLY A 126 5.92 -18.22 -9.53
N ALA A 127 6.03 -17.54 -8.39
CA ALA A 127 4.95 -17.28 -7.44
C ALA A 127 4.61 -15.78 -7.42
N SER A 128 3.85 -15.34 -8.43
CA SER A 128 3.39 -13.96 -8.60
C SER A 128 2.06 -13.90 -9.34
N TYR A 129 1.35 -12.80 -9.24
CA TYR A 129 0.03 -12.57 -9.83
C TYR A 129 -0.96 -13.67 -9.42
N ASP A 130 -1.59 -14.36 -10.35
CA ASP A 130 -2.56 -15.44 -10.07
C ASP A 130 -1.98 -16.59 -9.24
N ASN A 131 -0.65 -16.75 -9.25
CA ASN A 131 0.07 -17.70 -8.43
C ASN A 131 0.77 -17.05 -7.22
N GLY A 132 0.41 -15.82 -6.88
CA GLY A 132 1.00 -15.09 -5.75
C GLY A 132 0.71 -15.73 -4.39
N PHE A 133 1.43 -15.28 -3.35
CA PHE A 133 1.35 -15.88 -2.01
C PHE A 133 0.08 -15.48 -1.25
N PHE A 134 -0.61 -14.43 -1.65
CA PHE A 134 -1.76 -13.88 -0.91
C PHE A 134 -3.07 -13.83 -1.72
N PRO A 135 -3.51 -14.91 -2.38
CA PRO A 135 -4.68 -14.90 -3.26
C PRO A 135 -6.01 -14.66 -2.53
N GLN A 136 -6.01 -14.72 -1.19
CA GLN A 136 -7.20 -14.50 -0.36
C GLN A 136 -7.23 -13.11 0.25
N LYS A 137 -6.19 -12.30 0.02
CA LYS A 137 -6.11 -10.94 0.53
C LYS A 137 -6.55 -9.94 -0.51
N ARG A 138 -7.05 -8.81 -0.03
CA ARG A 138 -7.46 -7.69 -0.88
C ARG A 138 -6.60 -6.47 -0.60
N GLY A 139 -6.48 -5.60 -1.60
CA GLY A 139 -5.75 -4.35 -1.46
C GLY A 139 -6.47 -3.17 -2.08
N MET A 140 -6.20 -1.95 -1.60
CA MET A 140 -6.72 -0.71 -2.15
C MET A 140 -5.73 0.42 -1.94
N LEU A 141 -5.70 1.35 -2.88
CA LEU A 141 -5.03 2.63 -2.70
C LEU A 141 -6.04 3.69 -2.24
N ALA A 142 -5.71 4.43 -1.20
CA ALA A 142 -6.43 5.64 -0.77
C ALA A 142 -5.46 6.81 -0.84
N LEU A 143 -5.64 7.71 -1.79
CA LEU A 143 -4.62 8.70 -2.08
C LEU A 143 -5.17 10.10 -2.34
N THR A 144 -4.30 11.09 -2.18
CA THR A 144 -4.56 12.47 -2.57
C THR A 144 -3.65 12.90 -3.71
N THR A 145 -4.11 13.82 -4.55
CA THR A 145 -3.29 14.43 -5.59
C THR A 145 -3.14 15.93 -5.40
N GLY A 146 -2.06 16.50 -5.92
CA GLY A 146 -1.87 17.94 -5.97
C GLY A 146 -2.60 18.63 -7.13
N ALA A 147 -2.94 17.87 -8.17
CA ALA A 147 -3.60 18.35 -9.37
C ALA A 147 -5.08 17.90 -9.42
N PRO A 148 -5.96 18.62 -10.15
CA PRO A 148 -7.38 18.28 -10.25
C PRO A 148 -7.64 17.09 -11.18
N ALA A 149 -8.81 16.46 -11.04
CA ALA A 149 -9.19 15.24 -11.76
C ALA A 149 -9.07 15.39 -13.30
N GLN A 150 -9.40 16.56 -13.84
CA GLN A 150 -9.36 16.81 -15.29
C GLN A 150 -7.95 16.66 -15.91
N THR A 151 -6.91 16.70 -15.08
CA THR A 151 -5.54 16.51 -15.55
C THR A 151 -5.11 15.05 -15.64
N TYR A 152 -5.92 14.13 -15.09
CA TYR A 152 -5.64 12.70 -15.01
C TYR A 152 -6.59 11.82 -15.84
N GLY A 153 -7.34 12.38 -16.78
CA GLY A 153 -8.19 11.63 -17.70
C GLY A 153 -7.50 11.32 -19.02
N VAL A 154 -8.22 10.62 -19.90
CA VAL A 154 -7.81 10.39 -21.30
C VAL A 154 -7.53 11.73 -21.99
N GLY A 155 -6.30 11.94 -22.48
CA GLY A 155 -5.86 13.22 -23.03
C GLY A 155 -5.54 14.29 -21.99
N GLY A 156 -5.64 13.98 -20.71
CA GLY A 156 -5.23 14.87 -19.62
C GLY A 156 -3.72 15.07 -19.59
N ARG A 157 -3.30 16.25 -19.15
CA ARG A 157 -1.89 16.65 -19.12
C ARG A 157 -0.97 15.70 -18.33
N ASN A 158 -1.52 15.05 -17.30
CA ASN A 158 -0.76 14.13 -16.41
C ASN A 158 -0.89 12.65 -16.81
N GLY A 159 -1.57 12.35 -17.93
CA GLY A 159 -1.90 11.00 -18.34
C GLY A 159 -3.13 10.45 -17.61
N ASP A 160 -3.52 9.22 -17.96
CA ASP A 160 -4.61 8.54 -17.29
C ASP A 160 -4.18 8.11 -15.87
N ILE A 161 -5.05 8.29 -14.90
CA ILE A 161 -4.74 7.94 -13.51
C ILE A 161 -4.58 6.42 -13.34
N ASP A 162 -5.30 5.63 -14.12
CA ASP A 162 -5.19 4.18 -14.06
C ASP A 162 -3.81 3.73 -14.56
N ASP A 163 -3.26 4.36 -15.61
CA ASP A 163 -1.91 4.13 -16.10
C ASP A 163 -0.85 4.55 -15.07
N VAL A 164 -1.07 5.71 -14.43
CA VAL A 164 -0.17 6.22 -13.36
C VAL A 164 -0.13 5.26 -12.17
N LEU A 165 -1.25 4.67 -11.79
CA LEU A 165 -1.34 3.78 -10.65
C LEU A 165 -1.08 2.30 -11.00
N LEU A 166 -0.99 1.95 -12.28
CA LEU A 166 -0.77 0.57 -12.73
C LEU A 166 0.49 -0.08 -12.12
N PRO A 167 1.65 0.59 -12.02
CA PRO A 167 2.83 0.01 -11.38
C PRO A 167 2.61 -0.36 -9.90
N ILE A 168 1.71 0.35 -9.19
CA ILE A 168 1.40 0.07 -7.79
C ILE A 168 0.32 -1.01 -7.72
N ASN A 169 -0.80 -0.82 -8.41
CA ASN A 169 -1.92 -1.75 -8.38
C ASN A 169 -1.51 -3.14 -8.89
N ARG A 170 -0.88 -3.20 -10.07
CA ARG A 170 -0.47 -4.46 -10.68
C ARG A 170 0.92 -4.91 -10.24
N GLY A 171 1.91 -4.00 -10.28
CA GLY A 171 3.31 -4.35 -10.07
C GLY A 171 3.70 -4.56 -8.59
N MET A 172 2.88 -4.12 -7.64
CA MET A 172 3.11 -4.32 -6.21
C MET A 172 2.01 -5.17 -5.58
N LEU A 173 0.76 -4.70 -5.54
CA LEU A 173 -0.31 -5.40 -4.84
C LEU A 173 -0.73 -6.70 -5.54
N HIS A 174 -1.10 -6.62 -6.81
CA HIS A 174 -1.52 -7.82 -7.55
C HIS A 174 -0.34 -8.79 -7.80
N TYR A 175 0.89 -8.28 -7.87
CA TYR A 175 2.09 -9.13 -7.96
C TYR A 175 2.19 -10.14 -6.82
N LEU A 176 1.75 -9.78 -5.62
CA LEU A 176 1.68 -10.68 -4.47
C LEU A 176 0.47 -11.64 -4.49
N GLY A 177 -0.42 -11.50 -5.47
CA GLY A 177 -1.66 -12.26 -5.57
C GLY A 177 -2.89 -11.59 -4.98
N LEU A 178 -2.81 -10.31 -4.53
CA LEU A 178 -3.97 -9.64 -3.96
C LEU A 178 -5.02 -9.32 -5.02
N GLU A 179 -6.30 -9.46 -4.65
CA GLU A 179 -7.39 -8.80 -5.36
C GLU A 179 -7.37 -7.30 -5.08
N VAL A 180 -7.14 -6.49 -6.12
CA VAL A 180 -7.00 -5.03 -5.97
C VAL A 180 -8.31 -4.32 -6.25
N SER A 181 -8.85 -3.65 -5.25
CA SER A 181 -10.05 -2.81 -5.39
C SER A 181 -9.72 -1.49 -6.09
N PRO A 182 -10.69 -0.88 -6.81
CA PRO A 182 -10.53 0.46 -7.38
C PRO A 182 -10.05 1.47 -6.34
N PRO A 183 -9.09 2.35 -6.67
CA PRO A 183 -8.53 3.31 -5.73
C PRO A 183 -9.58 4.34 -5.28
N PHE A 184 -9.43 4.88 -4.08
CA PHE A 184 -10.08 6.11 -3.67
C PHE A 184 -9.13 7.29 -3.85
N ILE A 185 -9.56 8.32 -4.57
CA ILE A 185 -8.70 9.46 -4.91
C ILE A 185 -9.37 10.77 -4.55
N ALA A 186 -8.76 11.54 -3.64
CA ALA A 186 -9.15 12.91 -3.36
C ALA A 186 -8.28 13.89 -4.18
N TYR A 187 -8.81 14.35 -5.29
CA TYR A 187 -8.09 15.23 -6.20
C TYR A 187 -7.93 16.65 -5.64
N SER A 188 -6.76 17.24 -5.81
CA SER A 188 -6.43 18.61 -5.36
C SER A 188 -6.74 18.87 -3.89
N ALA A 189 -6.65 17.90 -3.00
CA ALA A 189 -7.15 17.94 -1.63
C ALA A 189 -6.67 19.18 -0.82
N ALA A 190 -5.46 19.68 -1.10
CA ALA A 190 -4.91 20.87 -0.48
C ALA A 190 -5.45 22.21 -1.03
N ARG A 191 -6.13 22.20 -2.19
CA ARG A 191 -6.53 23.40 -2.91
C ARG A 191 -8.03 23.56 -3.09
N VAL A 192 -8.82 22.53 -2.83
CA VAL A 192 -10.28 22.58 -2.88
C VAL A 192 -10.86 23.25 -1.63
N SER A 193 -12.13 23.69 -1.72
CA SER A 193 -12.82 24.32 -0.61
C SER A 193 -13.03 23.36 0.58
N PRO A 194 -13.30 23.88 1.79
CA PRO A 194 -13.69 23.03 2.93
C PRO A 194 -14.89 22.13 2.64
N GLU A 195 -15.88 22.64 1.91
CA GLU A 195 -17.09 21.89 1.52
C GLU A 195 -16.72 20.72 0.61
N GLN A 196 -15.83 20.92 -0.36
CA GLN A 196 -15.37 19.86 -1.24
C GLN A 196 -14.54 18.80 -0.46
N ARG A 197 -13.77 19.22 0.54
CA ARG A 197 -13.07 18.28 1.42
C ARG A 197 -14.04 17.45 2.24
N ALA A 198 -15.13 18.04 2.74
CA ALA A 198 -16.18 17.30 3.43
C ALA A 198 -16.81 16.24 2.51
N LEU A 199 -17.15 16.60 1.26
CA LEU A 199 -17.67 15.66 0.27
C LEU A 199 -16.70 14.50 -0.03
N TYR A 200 -15.40 14.76 -0.06
CA TYR A 200 -14.40 13.67 -0.18
C TYR A 200 -14.41 12.73 1.03
N LEU A 201 -14.52 13.27 2.24
CA LEU A 201 -14.60 12.44 3.45
C LEU A 201 -15.89 11.62 3.47
N ASP A 202 -17.03 12.18 3.08
CA ASP A 202 -18.30 11.46 2.98
C ASP A 202 -18.20 10.33 1.94
N ALA A 203 -17.69 10.63 0.74
CA ALA A 203 -17.47 9.62 -0.29
C ALA A 203 -16.46 8.52 0.14
N PHE A 204 -15.45 8.89 0.92
CA PHE A 204 -14.51 7.92 1.46
C PHE A 204 -15.18 7.04 2.52
N ARG A 205 -16.02 7.62 3.40
CA ARG A 205 -16.84 6.87 4.34
C ARG A 205 -17.69 5.82 3.62
N ASP A 206 -18.40 6.21 2.57
CA ASP A 206 -19.24 5.29 1.79
C ASP A 206 -18.42 4.18 1.14
N ARG A 207 -17.22 4.49 0.63
CA ARG A 207 -16.29 3.50 0.10
C ARG A 207 -15.85 2.51 1.17
N LEU A 208 -15.55 2.96 2.38
CA LEU A 208 -15.13 2.11 3.50
C LEU A 208 -16.26 1.19 3.97
N LEU A 209 -17.51 1.68 3.99
CA LEU A 209 -18.69 0.87 4.34
C LEU A 209 -19.00 -0.22 3.30
N THR A 210 -18.56 -0.04 2.07
CA THR A 210 -18.79 -0.99 0.96
C THR A 210 -17.52 -1.74 0.55
N ILE A 211 -16.45 -1.68 1.35
CA ILE A 211 -15.13 -2.18 0.99
C ILE A 211 -15.10 -3.68 0.65
N GLU A 212 -15.92 -4.49 1.33
CA GLU A 212 -16.03 -5.93 1.07
C GLU A 212 -16.82 -6.24 -0.22
N ALA A 213 -17.81 -5.42 -0.55
CA ALA A 213 -18.68 -5.61 -1.70
C ALA A 213 -18.13 -4.98 -3.00
N THR A 214 -17.09 -4.15 -2.90
CA THR A 214 -16.51 -3.48 -4.08
C THR A 214 -15.81 -4.49 -4.99
N PRO A 215 -16.22 -4.65 -6.26
CA PRO A 215 -15.57 -5.57 -7.19
C PRO A 215 -14.09 -5.18 -7.43
N PRO A 216 -13.19 -6.15 -7.58
CA PRO A 216 -11.78 -5.87 -7.88
C PRO A 216 -11.58 -5.35 -9.31
N LEU A 217 -10.45 -4.69 -9.53
CA LEU A 217 -9.96 -4.31 -10.85
C LEU A 217 -9.62 -5.55 -11.68
N ARG A 218 -9.79 -5.46 -13.00
CA ARG A 218 -9.34 -6.48 -13.95
C ARG A 218 -7.94 -6.11 -14.45
N LEU A 219 -6.91 -6.53 -13.72
CA LEU A 219 -5.53 -6.13 -13.98
C LEU A 219 -4.81 -7.03 -15.01
N ASP A 220 -5.34 -8.21 -15.33
CA ASP A 220 -4.72 -9.16 -16.26
C ASP A 220 -5.26 -9.06 -17.67
N ALA A 221 -6.45 -8.48 -17.89
CA ALA A 221 -7.10 -8.42 -19.21
C ALA A 221 -6.25 -7.71 -20.28
N ALA A 222 -5.35 -6.81 -19.90
CA ALA A 222 -4.47 -6.09 -20.81
C ALA A 222 -3.17 -6.84 -21.15
N TYR A 223 -2.86 -7.95 -20.45
CA TYR A 223 -1.59 -8.68 -20.53
C TYR A 223 -1.77 -10.18 -20.77
N ALA A 224 -3.02 -10.63 -20.94
CA ALA A 224 -3.35 -11.98 -21.36
C ALA A 224 -3.13 -12.09 -22.88
N SER A 225 -1.90 -12.42 -23.29
CA SER A 225 -1.55 -12.72 -24.69
C SER A 225 -0.94 -14.09 -24.77
#